data_1950b251401e3d6ced63adc88e3292ed
#
_entry.id   1950b251401e3d6ced63adc88e3292ed
#
_cell.length_a   1.000
_cell.length_b   1.000
_cell.length_c   1.000
_cell.angle_alpha   90.00
_cell.angle_beta   90.00
_cell.angle_gamma   90.00
#
_symmetry.space_group_name_H-M   'P 1'
#
loop_
_entity.id
_entity.type
_entity.pdbx_description
1 polymer ?
#
loop_
_entity_poly.entity_id
_entity_poly.type
_entity_poly.pdbx_seq_one_letter_code
_entity_poly.pdbx_strand_id
1 'polypeptide(L)'
;MEIRNREAALCVIRRGDTFLVSEVKDPHNDMIYHRPPGGGLEPGERPEHAVRREVLEELNVTLGDVEVLGPLDHVWIWKSREVHERAWIFLADASDDRRLERGETPQQLEADGDVQRTFWRAWDGSGSRVLPPLSPTTLLEFVRAATR
;
A
#
# COMPACT_ATOMS: atom_id res chain seq x y z
N MET A 1 15.12 -15.25 15.04
CA MET A 1 14.50 -14.03 14.45
C MET A 1 13.23 -13.72 15.22
N GLU A 2 13.08 -12.48 15.62
CA GLU A 2 11.88 -12.04 16.34
C GLU A 2 10.67 -11.98 15.40
N ILE A 3 9.51 -12.46 15.87
CA ILE A 3 8.25 -12.44 15.12
C ILE A 3 7.41 -11.27 15.60
N ARG A 4 6.89 -10.49 14.66
CA ARG A 4 5.96 -9.41 14.91
C ARG A 4 4.63 -9.70 14.23
N ASN A 5 3.55 -9.67 14.99
CA ASN A 5 2.19 -9.80 14.45
C ASN A 5 1.57 -8.42 14.33
N ARG A 6 0.90 -8.15 13.20
CA ARG A 6 0.20 -6.88 13.01
C ARG A 6 -1.01 -7.02 12.10
N GLU A 7 -1.94 -6.09 12.24
CA GLU A 7 -2.99 -5.86 11.26
C GLU A 7 -2.78 -4.51 10.60
N ALA A 8 -3.00 -4.46 9.29
CA ALA A 8 -2.89 -3.24 8.51
C ALA A 8 -4.06 -3.10 7.56
N ALA A 9 -4.34 -1.88 7.13
CA ALA A 9 -5.30 -1.59 6.08
C ALA A 9 -4.58 -0.87 4.96
N LEU A 10 -4.68 -1.40 3.75
CA LEU A 10 -4.00 -0.88 2.57
C LEU A 10 -5.01 -0.53 1.50
N CYS A 11 -4.76 0.55 0.77
CA CYS A 11 -5.65 1.02 -0.28
C CYS A 11 -5.02 0.90 -1.65
N VAL A 12 -5.63 0.10 -2.50
CA VAL A 12 -5.28 0.04 -3.92
C VAL A 12 -6.05 1.16 -4.61
N ILE A 13 -5.37 2.24 -4.94
CA ILE A 13 -5.96 3.39 -5.63
C ILE A 13 -5.74 3.20 -7.12
N ARG A 14 -6.81 2.91 -7.82
CA ARG A 14 -6.77 2.54 -9.23
C ARG A 14 -6.86 3.76 -10.14
N ARG A 15 -5.99 3.79 -11.15
CA ARG A 15 -6.02 4.76 -12.23
C ARG A 15 -5.78 4.04 -13.56
N GLY A 16 -6.84 3.74 -14.29
CA GLY A 16 -6.75 2.95 -15.52
C GLY A 16 -6.09 1.59 -15.27
N ASP A 17 -5.01 1.32 -15.97
CA ASP A 17 -4.25 0.07 -15.87
C ASP A 17 -3.17 0.10 -14.79
N THR A 18 -3.18 1.12 -13.93
CA THR A 18 -2.18 1.30 -12.88
C THR A 18 -2.81 1.51 -11.53
N PHE A 19 -2.00 1.34 -10.50
CA PHE A 19 -2.37 1.64 -9.11
C PHE A 19 -1.20 2.31 -8.39
N LEU A 20 -1.51 3.08 -7.37
CA LEU A 20 -0.52 3.85 -6.62
C LEU A 20 0.19 2.97 -5.60
N VAL A 21 1.51 3.06 -5.57
CA VAL A 21 2.34 2.37 -4.58
C VAL A 21 3.35 3.33 -3.97
N SER A 22 3.77 3.02 -2.74
CA SER A 22 4.90 3.67 -2.08
C SER A 22 6.13 2.79 -2.17
N GLU A 23 7.29 3.41 -2.35
CA GLU A 23 8.56 2.72 -2.29
C GLU A 23 9.11 2.76 -0.88
N VAL A 24 9.37 1.60 -0.33
CA VAL A 24 9.87 1.43 1.04
C VAL A 24 11.16 0.67 1.00
N LYS A 25 12.22 1.23 1.61
CA LYS A 25 13.51 0.57 1.71
C LYS A 25 13.75 0.08 3.12
N ASP A 26 14.04 -1.22 3.26
CA ASP A 26 14.42 -1.78 4.55
C ASP A 26 15.86 -1.36 4.90
N PRO A 27 16.08 -0.61 6.00
CA PRO A 27 17.40 -0.14 6.36
C PRO A 27 18.37 -1.25 6.80
N HIS A 28 17.88 -2.45 7.11
CA HIS A 28 18.72 -3.54 7.61
C HIS A 28 19.25 -4.46 6.51
N ASN A 29 18.59 -4.55 5.37
CA ASN A 29 18.97 -5.50 4.32
C ASN A 29 18.97 -4.90 2.91
N ASP A 30 18.73 -3.61 2.78
CA ASP A 30 18.64 -2.87 1.49
C ASP A 30 17.54 -3.37 0.55
N MET A 31 16.65 -4.21 1.02
CA MET A 31 15.49 -4.64 0.22
C MET A 31 14.55 -3.47 -0.01
N ILE A 32 14.08 -3.35 -1.24
CA ILE A 32 13.13 -2.32 -1.64
C ILE A 32 11.78 -2.99 -1.92
N TYR A 33 10.75 -2.45 -1.30
CA TYR A 33 9.39 -2.95 -1.43
C TYR A 33 8.49 -1.86 -2.02
N HIS A 34 7.53 -2.29 -2.83
CA HIS A 34 6.41 -1.43 -3.25
C HIS A 34 5.15 -1.89 -2.54
N ARG A 35 4.46 -0.97 -1.89
CA ARG A 35 3.23 -1.29 -1.16
C ARG A 35 2.16 -0.25 -1.48
N PRO A 36 0.88 -0.65 -1.53
CA PRO A 36 -0.20 0.32 -1.57
C PRO A 36 -0.17 1.20 -0.31
N PRO A 37 -0.64 2.46 -0.40
CA PRO A 37 -0.70 3.32 0.78
C PRO A 37 -1.62 2.75 1.85
N GLY A 38 -1.31 3.06 3.09
CA GLY A 38 -2.04 2.57 4.25
C GLY A 38 -1.10 2.33 5.42
N GLY A 39 -1.59 1.67 6.45
CA GLY A 39 -0.78 1.41 7.63
C GLY A 39 -1.50 0.58 8.67
N GLY A 40 -0.90 0.48 9.84
CA GLY A 40 -1.39 -0.35 10.93
C GLY A 40 -2.70 0.15 11.54
N LEU A 41 -3.53 -0.81 11.95
CA LEU A 41 -4.72 -0.51 12.73
C LEU A 41 -4.32 -0.11 14.15
N GLU A 42 -5.02 0.88 14.69
CA GLU A 42 -4.96 1.21 16.10
C GLU A 42 -5.85 0.25 16.89
N PRO A 43 -5.59 0.07 18.22
CA PRO A 43 -6.43 -0.80 19.02
C PRO A 43 -7.90 -0.45 18.92
N GLY A 44 -8.74 -1.43 18.58
CA GLY A 44 -10.18 -1.24 18.43
C GLY A 44 -10.61 -0.54 17.16
N GLU A 45 -9.68 -0.16 16.28
CA GLU A 45 -10.00 0.50 15.04
C GLU A 45 -10.52 -0.49 13.99
N ARG A 46 -11.56 -0.07 13.26
CA ARG A 46 -12.09 -0.85 12.15
C ARG A 46 -11.21 -0.66 10.92
N PRO A 47 -11.03 -1.70 10.10
CA PRO A 47 -10.17 -1.61 8.91
C PRO A 47 -10.54 -0.45 7.96
N GLU A 48 -11.83 -0.22 7.70
CA GLU A 48 -12.23 0.87 6.81
C GLU A 48 -11.88 2.24 7.41
N HIS A 49 -12.04 2.41 8.71
CA HIS A 49 -11.65 3.64 9.38
C HIS A 49 -10.13 3.84 9.26
N ALA A 50 -9.37 2.77 9.49
CA ALA A 50 -7.91 2.82 9.43
C ALA A 50 -7.41 3.22 8.03
N VAL A 51 -7.96 2.63 6.97
CA VAL A 51 -7.51 2.94 5.61
C VAL A 51 -7.78 4.39 5.25
N ARG A 52 -8.94 4.92 5.63
CA ARG A 52 -9.27 6.33 5.37
C ARG A 52 -8.36 7.27 6.15
N ARG A 53 -8.11 6.96 7.40
CA ARG A 53 -7.21 7.75 8.27
C ARG A 53 -5.80 7.76 7.73
N GLU A 54 -5.26 6.59 7.42
CA GLU A 54 -3.88 6.47 6.93
C GLU A 54 -3.67 7.19 5.60
N VAL A 55 -4.58 7.03 4.65
CA VAL A 55 -4.47 7.68 3.35
C VAL A 55 -4.58 9.20 3.49
N LEU A 56 -5.44 9.68 4.38
CA LEU A 56 -5.54 11.12 4.64
C LEU A 56 -4.27 11.66 5.29
N GLU A 57 -3.74 10.98 6.29
CA GLU A 57 -2.51 11.40 6.99
C GLU A 57 -1.31 11.40 6.05
N GLU A 58 -1.15 10.37 5.25
CA GLU A 58 0.05 10.17 4.43
C GLU A 58 0.03 10.96 3.13
N LEU A 59 -1.12 11.01 2.46
CA LEU A 59 -1.22 11.58 1.10
C LEU A 59 -2.07 12.85 1.04
N ASN A 60 -2.73 13.21 2.12
CA ASN A 60 -3.71 14.30 2.13
C ASN A 60 -4.83 14.06 1.10
N VAL A 61 -5.27 12.82 1.01
CA VAL A 61 -6.35 12.39 0.12
C VAL A 61 -7.55 11.93 0.95
N THR A 62 -8.72 12.44 0.63
CA THR A 62 -9.98 11.97 1.19
C THR A 62 -10.57 10.96 0.20
N LEU A 63 -10.64 9.70 0.62
CA LEU A 63 -11.21 8.64 -0.20
C LEU A 63 -12.73 8.79 -0.32
N GLY A 64 -13.24 8.50 -1.50
CA GLY A 64 -14.66 8.32 -1.73
C GLY A 64 -15.13 6.92 -1.34
N ASP A 65 -15.90 6.28 -2.20
CA ASP A 65 -16.33 4.91 -1.95
C ASP A 65 -15.13 3.95 -2.02
N VAL A 66 -15.10 3.02 -1.10
CA VAL A 66 -14.08 1.96 -1.07
C VAL A 66 -14.77 0.60 -1.08
N GLU A 67 -14.16 -0.35 -1.78
CA GLU A 67 -14.58 -1.74 -1.81
C GLU A 67 -13.56 -2.58 -1.06
N VAL A 68 -14.01 -3.40 -0.12
CA VAL A 68 -13.11 -4.32 0.55
C VAL A 68 -12.88 -5.54 -0.34
N LEU A 69 -11.62 -5.78 -0.70
CA LEU A 69 -11.23 -6.96 -1.47
C LEU A 69 -11.01 -8.18 -0.56
N GLY A 70 -10.82 -7.96 0.70
CA GLY A 70 -10.71 -8.98 1.72
C GLY A 70 -9.45 -8.84 2.55
N PRO A 71 -9.31 -9.68 3.58
CA PRO A 71 -8.04 -9.81 4.28
C PRO A 71 -7.12 -10.74 3.52
N LEU A 72 -5.83 -10.43 3.61
CA LEU A 72 -4.75 -11.27 3.13
C LEU A 72 -3.76 -11.48 4.27
N ASP A 73 -3.53 -12.72 4.63
CA ASP A 73 -2.51 -13.06 5.60
C ASP A 73 -1.21 -13.37 4.86
N HIS A 74 -0.14 -12.70 5.22
CA HIS A 74 1.16 -12.92 4.61
C HIS A 74 2.30 -12.65 5.58
N VAL A 75 3.48 -13.08 5.17
CA VAL A 75 4.70 -12.94 5.99
C VAL A 75 5.76 -12.23 5.15
N TRP A 76 6.45 -11.28 5.76
CA TRP A 76 7.56 -10.60 5.12
C TRP A 76 8.61 -10.22 6.16
N ILE A 77 9.79 -9.84 5.69
CA ILE A 77 10.90 -9.44 6.55
C ILE A 77 11.00 -7.92 6.56
N TRP A 78 11.03 -7.35 7.74
CA TRP A 78 11.22 -5.93 7.90
C TRP A 78 12.11 -5.65 9.12
N LYS A 79 13.19 -4.94 8.90
CA LYS A 79 14.18 -4.59 9.95
C LYS A 79 14.63 -5.82 10.73
N SER A 80 15.00 -6.88 10.00
CA SER A 80 15.46 -8.16 10.54
C SER A 80 14.42 -8.88 11.40
N ARG A 81 13.17 -8.53 11.29
CA ARG A 81 12.06 -9.22 11.96
C ARG A 81 11.16 -9.89 10.94
N GLU A 82 10.63 -11.03 11.33
CA GLU A 82 9.57 -11.69 10.56
C GLU A 82 8.24 -11.04 10.92
N VAL A 83 7.59 -10.42 9.96
CA VAL A 83 6.30 -9.75 10.16
C VAL A 83 5.18 -10.63 9.62
N HIS A 84 4.31 -11.07 10.50
CA HIS A 84 3.07 -11.77 10.16
C HIS A 84 1.98 -10.72 10.13
N GLU A 85 1.50 -10.43 8.93
CA GLU A 85 0.56 -9.34 8.73
C GLU A 85 -0.75 -9.84 8.17
N ARG A 86 -1.85 -9.41 8.80
CA ARG A 86 -3.16 -9.48 8.16
C ARG A 86 -3.42 -8.13 7.54
N ALA A 87 -3.43 -8.08 6.22
CA ALA A 87 -3.68 -6.87 5.47
C ALA A 87 -5.11 -6.85 4.94
N TRP A 88 -5.88 -5.85 5.38
CA TRP A 88 -7.21 -5.58 4.85
C TRP A 88 -7.04 -4.72 3.61
N ILE A 89 -7.35 -5.29 2.45
CA ILE A 89 -7.12 -4.64 1.15
C ILE A 89 -8.41 -3.98 0.69
N PHE A 90 -8.32 -2.69 0.41
CA PHE A 90 -9.42 -1.88 -0.12
C PHE A 90 -9.10 -1.38 -1.51
N LEU A 91 -10.12 -1.27 -2.34
CA LEU A 91 -10.02 -0.70 -3.68
C LEU A 91 -10.72 0.66 -3.69
N ALA A 92 -10.03 1.67 -4.21
CA ALA A 92 -10.56 3.01 -4.41
C ALA A 92 -10.21 3.49 -5.82
N ASP A 93 -10.86 4.55 -6.26
CA ASP A 93 -10.64 5.12 -7.58
C ASP A 93 -9.86 6.43 -7.48
N ALA A 94 -8.90 6.62 -8.39
CA ALA A 94 -8.11 7.84 -8.43
C ALA A 94 -8.95 9.09 -8.72
N SER A 95 -10.13 8.94 -9.31
CA SER A 95 -11.03 10.06 -9.58
C SER A 95 -11.59 10.73 -8.32
N ASP A 96 -11.43 10.12 -7.15
CA ASP A 96 -11.80 10.73 -5.88
C ASP A 96 -10.98 11.98 -5.55
N ASP A 97 -9.82 12.14 -6.19
CA ASP A 97 -8.90 13.27 -5.97
C ASP A 97 -8.36 13.75 -7.31
N ARG A 98 -8.44 15.05 -7.56
CA ARG A 98 -8.03 15.61 -8.86
C ARG A 98 -6.56 15.38 -9.19
N ARG A 99 -5.69 15.43 -8.17
CA ARG A 99 -4.25 15.20 -8.38
C ARG A 99 -4.00 13.77 -8.81
N LEU A 100 -4.65 12.83 -8.15
CA LEU A 100 -4.53 11.41 -8.47
C LEU A 100 -5.13 11.10 -9.83
N GLU A 101 -6.28 11.69 -10.15
CA GLU A 101 -6.91 11.51 -11.46
C GLU A 101 -6.00 11.97 -12.60
N ARG A 102 -5.23 13.03 -12.39
CA ARG A 102 -4.26 13.53 -13.37
C ARG A 102 -2.96 12.71 -13.41
N GLY A 103 -2.81 11.72 -12.53
CA GLY A 103 -1.61 10.88 -12.47
C GLY A 103 -0.46 11.49 -11.69
N GLU A 104 -0.72 12.49 -10.85
CA GLU A 104 0.31 13.03 -9.97
C GLU A 104 0.71 12.00 -8.92
N THR A 105 1.94 12.06 -8.48
CA THR A 105 2.50 11.16 -7.47
C THR A 105 2.74 11.94 -6.17
N PRO A 106 1.73 12.00 -5.29
CA PRO A 106 1.91 12.70 -4.02
C PRO A 106 2.98 12.02 -3.19
N GLN A 107 3.76 12.80 -2.47
CA GLN A 107 4.76 12.25 -1.57
C GLN A 107 4.09 11.77 -0.30
N GLN A 108 4.49 10.59 0.16
CA GLN A 108 3.97 10.03 1.39
C GLN A 108 4.81 10.52 2.57
N LEU A 109 4.13 11.14 3.56
CA LEU A 109 4.77 11.56 4.81
C LEU A 109 4.76 10.40 5.82
N GLU A 110 5.94 10.14 6.39
CA GLU A 110 6.08 9.19 7.48
C GLU A 110 6.04 9.90 8.84
N ALA A 111 5.79 9.13 9.91
CA ALA A 111 5.69 9.68 11.26
C ALA A 111 6.99 10.35 11.75
N ASP A 112 8.14 9.91 11.24
CA ASP A 112 9.45 10.47 11.57
C ASP A 112 9.82 11.72 10.74
N GLY A 113 8.93 12.15 9.84
CA GLY A 113 9.16 13.28 8.95
C GLY A 113 9.82 12.93 7.63
N ASP A 114 10.18 11.68 7.42
CA ASP A 114 10.69 11.21 6.14
C ASP A 114 9.62 11.24 5.07
N VAL A 115 10.06 11.41 3.82
CA VAL A 115 9.17 11.43 2.66
C VAL A 115 9.45 10.21 1.81
N GLN A 116 8.43 9.40 1.57
CA GLN A 116 8.53 8.26 0.69
C GLN A 116 8.01 8.61 -0.70
N ARG A 117 8.69 8.08 -1.71
CA ARG A 117 8.28 8.24 -3.10
C ARG A 117 7.09 7.34 -3.41
N THR A 118 6.19 7.86 -4.23
CA THR A 118 5.06 7.09 -4.77
C THR A 118 5.19 6.94 -6.26
N PHE A 119 4.60 5.87 -6.79
CA PHE A 119 4.64 5.54 -8.22
C PHE A 119 3.30 4.97 -8.65
N TRP A 120 2.97 5.18 -9.92
CA TRP A 120 1.91 4.44 -10.58
C TRP A 120 2.51 3.18 -11.19
N ARG A 121 2.03 2.03 -10.74
CA ARG A 121 2.55 0.73 -11.15
C ARG A 121 1.48 -0.04 -11.93
N ALA A 122 1.89 -0.66 -13.05
CA ALA A 122 0.97 -1.44 -13.88
C ALA A 122 0.49 -2.70 -13.15
N TRP A 123 -0.78 -3.07 -13.38
CA TRP A 123 -1.41 -4.24 -12.77
C TRP A 123 -0.70 -5.55 -13.08
N ASP A 124 -0.25 -5.71 -14.30
CA ASP A 124 0.37 -6.95 -14.77
C ASP A 124 1.88 -7.01 -14.47
N GLY A 125 2.39 -6.02 -13.77
CA GLY A 125 3.82 -5.90 -13.52
C GLY A 125 4.61 -5.49 -14.76
N SER A 126 3.92 -5.28 -15.89
CA SER A 126 4.58 -4.75 -17.08
C SER A 126 4.93 -3.30 -16.85
N GLY A 127 5.89 -2.85 -17.55
CA GLY A 127 6.35 -1.48 -17.48
C GLY A 127 7.70 -1.47 -18.13
N SER A 128 7.95 -0.43 -18.84
CA SER A 128 9.19 -0.28 -19.57
C SER A 128 10.41 -0.15 -18.65
N ARG A 129 10.21 -0.13 -17.36
CA ARG A 129 11.29 0.10 -16.41
C ARG A 129 11.36 -1.01 -15.40
N VAL A 130 12.56 -1.29 -14.96
CA VAL A 130 12.77 -2.19 -13.83
C VAL A 130 12.32 -1.45 -12.58
N LEU A 131 11.12 -1.79 -12.11
CA LEU A 131 10.63 -1.31 -10.84
C LEU A 131 10.92 -2.36 -9.77
N PRO A 132 11.21 -1.93 -8.55
CA PRO A 132 11.32 -2.89 -7.45
C PRO A 132 10.05 -3.74 -7.36
N PRO A 133 10.16 -5.00 -6.96
CA PRO A 133 9.02 -5.87 -6.84
C PRO A 133 8.06 -5.35 -5.76
N LEU A 134 6.77 -5.51 -6.00
CA LEU A 134 5.79 -5.31 -4.95
C LEU A 134 5.98 -6.41 -3.92
N SER A 135 6.25 -6.03 -2.72
CA SER A 135 6.42 -7.00 -1.66
C SER A 135 5.33 -6.82 -0.59
N PRO A 136 4.88 -7.89 -0.05
CA PRO A 136 5.28 -9.24 -0.47
C PRO A 136 4.66 -9.63 -1.81
N THR A 137 5.27 -10.57 -2.50
CA THR A 137 4.78 -11.04 -3.81
C THR A 137 3.34 -11.52 -3.74
N THR A 138 2.98 -12.18 -2.66
CA THR A 138 1.60 -12.64 -2.42
C THR A 138 0.59 -11.49 -2.43
N LEU A 139 0.96 -10.32 -1.96
CA LEU A 139 0.09 -9.15 -2.02
C LEU A 139 -0.17 -8.73 -3.46
N LEU A 140 0.87 -8.70 -4.29
CA LEU A 140 0.70 -8.38 -5.71
C LEU A 140 -0.21 -9.39 -6.40
N GLU A 141 0.01 -10.67 -6.17
CA GLU A 141 -0.82 -11.74 -6.74
C GLU A 141 -2.28 -11.63 -6.30
N PHE A 142 -2.49 -11.35 -5.01
CA PHE A 142 -3.84 -11.14 -4.47
C PHE A 142 -4.54 -9.97 -5.15
N VAL A 143 -3.86 -8.83 -5.25
CA VAL A 143 -4.41 -7.62 -5.87
C VAL A 143 -4.75 -7.87 -7.33
N ARG A 144 -3.87 -8.52 -8.08
CA ARG A 144 -4.12 -8.86 -9.48
C ARG A 144 -5.35 -9.73 -9.64
N ALA A 145 -5.47 -10.78 -8.83
CA ALA A 145 -6.60 -11.69 -8.90
C ALA A 145 -7.92 -10.99 -8.57
N ALA A 146 -7.92 -10.11 -7.58
CA ALA A 146 -9.12 -9.43 -7.11
C ALA A 146 -9.61 -8.32 -8.05
N THR A 147 -8.72 -7.80 -8.91
CA THR A 147 -9.02 -6.64 -9.75
C THR A 147 -9.13 -6.96 -11.24
N ARG A 148 -9.10 -8.22 -11.60
CA ARG A 148 -9.34 -8.66 -12.98
C ARG A 148 -10.77 -8.44 -13.41
#